data_8a180ab88f985e542685c6726ee0303d
#
_entry.id   8a180ab88f985e542685c6726ee0303d
#
_cell.length_a   1.000
_cell.length_b   1.000
_cell.length_c   1.000
_cell.angle_alpha   90.00
_cell.angle_beta   90.00
_cell.angle_gamma   90.00
#
_symmetry.space_group_name_H-M   'P 1'
#
loop_
_entity.id
_entity.type
_entity.pdbx_description
1 polymer ?
#
loop_
_entity_poly.entity_id
_entity_poly.type
_entity_poly.pdbx_seq_one_letter_code
_entity_poly.pdbx_strand_id
1 'polypeptide(L)'
;MAKYVLVDTLNMFMRAKHVGGARDIDMRIGMAMHIMFNSVKKVWRDFDADHVVFCLEGRSWRKDFYAPYKANRKVLADKRSVREQEDDEMFFEAYDDTIKFFADKTNTTVIQCPRAEADDLIAIWIQEHPDDQHVIVSTDSDFYQLMAPNVVQYNGTTDQIVSLDGFMDAKTNKRVVEKK
;
A
#
# COMPACT_ATOMS: atom_id res chain seq x y z
N MET A 1 -4.56 -24.04 0.69
CA MET A 1 -4.95 -22.72 1.18
C MET A 1 -3.69 -21.90 1.21
N ALA A 2 -3.56 -21.01 0.24
CA ALA A 2 -2.41 -20.11 0.16
C ALA A 2 -2.62 -18.88 1.07
N LYS A 3 -1.54 -18.19 1.43
CA LYS A 3 -1.57 -16.94 2.17
C LYS A 3 -0.93 -15.83 1.35
N TYR A 4 -1.73 -14.87 0.97
CA TYR A 4 -1.32 -13.72 0.17
C TYR A 4 -1.10 -12.47 1.02
N VAL A 5 -0.01 -11.77 0.75
CA VAL A 5 0.19 -10.40 1.20
C VAL A 5 -0.19 -9.47 0.04
N LEU A 6 -1.24 -8.68 0.22
CA LEU A 6 -1.75 -7.73 -0.76
C LEU A 6 -1.30 -6.33 -0.38
N VAL A 7 -0.44 -5.74 -1.18
CA VAL A 7 0.19 -4.45 -0.87
C VAL A 7 -0.53 -3.33 -1.62
N ASP A 8 -1.09 -2.39 -0.87
CA ASP A 8 -1.48 -1.07 -1.38
C ASP A 8 -0.19 -0.27 -1.60
N THR A 9 0.33 -0.39 -2.82
CA THR A 9 1.72 -0.07 -3.12
C THR A 9 2.00 1.41 -3.02
N LEU A 10 1.14 2.25 -3.60
CA LEU A 10 1.32 3.69 -3.55
C LEU A 10 1.14 4.25 -2.14
N ASN A 11 0.19 3.73 -1.35
CA ASN A 11 0.02 4.11 0.04
C ASN A 11 1.28 3.83 0.85
N MET A 12 1.86 2.64 0.69
CA MET A 12 3.11 2.27 1.37
C MET A 12 4.27 3.20 0.97
N PHE A 13 4.43 3.49 -0.31
CA PHE A 13 5.53 4.30 -0.83
C PHE A 13 5.39 5.78 -0.44
N MET A 14 4.19 6.35 -0.57
CA MET A 14 3.92 7.74 -0.17
C MET A 14 4.11 7.95 1.33
N ARG A 15 3.74 6.97 2.15
CA ARG A 15 4.03 7.01 3.59
C ARG A 15 5.53 7.10 3.86
N ALA A 16 6.32 6.29 3.16
CA ALA A 16 7.77 6.31 3.28
C ALA A 16 8.37 7.68 2.88
N LYS A 17 7.79 8.37 1.90
CA LYS A 17 8.18 9.73 1.48
C LYS A 17 8.12 10.73 2.64
N HIS A 18 7.19 10.58 3.57
CA HIS A 18 6.95 11.51 4.66
C HIS A 18 7.71 11.17 5.96
N VAL A 19 8.32 9.99 6.06
CA VAL A 19 9.00 9.52 7.29
C VAL A 19 10.38 10.13 7.49
N GLY A 20 11.01 10.67 6.48
CA GLY A 20 12.36 11.19 6.60
C GLY A 20 12.41 12.71 6.64
N GLY A 21 12.84 13.34 7.73
CA GLY A 21 13.25 14.74 7.76
C GLY A 21 14.52 15.05 6.92
N ALA A 22 14.88 14.17 6.00
CA ALA A 22 16.03 14.32 5.11
C ALA A 22 15.80 15.52 4.17
N ARG A 23 16.83 16.36 4.05
CA ARG A 23 16.79 17.60 3.28
C ARG A 23 17.03 17.37 1.78
N ASP A 24 17.68 16.26 1.44
CA ASP A 24 18.06 15.88 0.10
C ASP A 24 17.11 14.82 -0.47
N ILE A 25 16.73 15.01 -1.75
CA ILE A 25 15.78 14.13 -2.42
C ILE A 25 16.31 12.69 -2.57
N ASP A 26 17.59 12.53 -2.89
CA ASP A 26 18.21 11.22 -3.08
C ASP A 26 18.18 10.41 -1.77
N MET A 27 18.46 11.08 -0.65
CA MET A 27 18.36 10.44 0.68
C MET A 27 16.92 10.06 1.02
N ARG A 28 15.93 10.89 0.67
CA ARG A 28 14.50 10.59 0.88
C ARG A 28 14.06 9.40 0.05
N ILE A 29 14.48 9.32 -1.21
CA ILE A 29 14.23 8.18 -2.10
C ILE A 29 14.86 6.91 -1.52
N GLY A 30 16.14 6.95 -1.16
CA GLY A 30 16.83 5.81 -0.55
C GLY A 30 16.16 5.31 0.72
N MET A 31 15.71 6.21 1.60
CA MET A 31 14.96 5.85 2.80
C MET A 31 13.59 5.25 2.47
N ALA A 32 12.88 5.79 1.48
CA ALA A 32 11.58 5.28 1.06
C ALA A 32 11.71 3.85 0.51
N MET A 33 12.69 3.59 -0.33
CA MET A 33 13.00 2.25 -0.83
C MET A 33 13.35 1.29 0.31
N HIS A 34 14.23 1.71 1.23
CA HIS A 34 14.61 0.91 2.38
C HIS A 34 13.40 0.54 3.27
N ILE A 35 12.52 1.50 3.54
CA ILE A 35 11.29 1.27 4.31
C ILE A 35 10.37 0.29 3.56
N MET A 36 10.20 0.47 2.26
CA MET A 36 9.36 -0.40 1.44
C MET A 36 9.87 -1.85 1.45
N PHE A 37 11.16 -2.07 1.14
CA PHE A 37 11.76 -3.42 1.15
C PHE A 37 11.65 -4.09 2.52
N ASN A 38 11.95 -3.35 3.60
CA ASN A 38 11.86 -3.90 4.95
C ASN A 38 10.42 -4.17 5.38
N SER A 39 9.47 -3.32 4.97
CA SER A 39 8.04 -3.53 5.27
C SER A 39 7.51 -4.78 4.57
N VAL A 40 7.82 -4.97 3.29
CA VAL A 40 7.42 -6.16 2.54
C VAL A 40 8.04 -7.42 3.15
N LYS A 41 9.37 -7.40 3.39
CA LYS A 41 10.08 -8.52 4.03
C LYS A 41 9.51 -8.85 5.40
N LYS A 42 9.21 -7.82 6.21
CA LYS A 42 8.64 -8.00 7.55
C LYS A 42 7.28 -8.69 7.47
N VAL A 43 6.38 -8.18 6.66
CA VAL A 43 5.01 -8.73 6.54
C VAL A 43 5.05 -10.15 5.97
N TRP A 44 5.80 -10.38 4.91
CA TRP A 44 5.97 -11.71 4.33
C TRP A 44 6.42 -12.74 5.37
N ARG A 45 7.40 -12.39 6.19
CA ARG A 45 7.94 -13.28 7.23
C ARG A 45 6.99 -13.41 8.43
N ASP A 46 6.48 -12.29 8.96
CA ASP A 46 5.72 -12.27 10.22
C ASP A 46 4.34 -12.94 10.06
N PHE A 47 3.80 -12.93 8.85
CA PHE A 47 2.55 -13.62 8.53
C PHE A 47 2.76 -15.00 7.88
N ASP A 48 4.00 -15.44 7.68
CA ASP A 48 4.32 -16.69 7.00
C ASP A 48 3.58 -16.81 5.66
N ALA A 49 3.74 -15.79 4.81
CA ALA A 49 2.99 -15.66 3.58
C ALA A 49 3.66 -16.47 2.44
N ASP A 50 2.85 -17.10 1.61
CA ASP A 50 3.31 -17.85 0.46
C ASP A 50 3.67 -16.92 -0.70
N HIS A 51 2.96 -15.80 -0.84
CA HIS A 51 3.13 -14.92 -1.99
C HIS A 51 2.79 -13.46 -1.68
N VAL A 52 3.47 -12.54 -2.38
CA VAL A 52 3.25 -11.09 -2.27
C VAL A 52 2.72 -10.55 -3.59
N VAL A 53 1.65 -9.76 -3.51
CA VAL A 53 1.00 -9.12 -4.65
C VAL A 53 1.03 -7.60 -4.44
N PHE A 54 1.68 -6.90 -5.36
CA PHE A 54 1.68 -5.44 -5.41
C PHE A 54 0.52 -4.95 -6.26
N CYS A 55 -0.42 -4.24 -5.66
CA CYS A 55 -1.56 -3.63 -6.33
C CYS A 55 -1.24 -2.17 -6.62
N LEU A 56 -1.22 -1.82 -7.91
CA LEU A 56 -0.84 -0.48 -8.36
C LEU A 56 -2.08 0.36 -8.68
N GLU A 57 -1.90 1.67 -8.47
CA GLU A 57 -2.93 2.64 -8.82
C GLU A 57 -3.09 2.77 -10.34
N GLY A 58 -4.34 2.82 -10.78
CA GLY A 58 -4.75 3.27 -12.09
C GLY A 58 -5.65 4.51 -12.01
N ARG A 59 -6.19 4.94 -13.14
CA ARG A 59 -7.19 5.99 -13.13
C ARG A 59 -8.50 5.44 -12.58
N SER A 60 -8.98 6.02 -11.49
CA SER A 60 -10.26 5.60 -10.90
C SER A 60 -11.42 5.70 -11.91
N TRP A 61 -12.14 4.61 -12.10
CA TRP A 61 -13.41 4.57 -12.86
C TRP A 61 -14.48 5.47 -12.24
N ARG A 62 -14.39 5.75 -10.92
CA ARG A 62 -15.30 6.62 -10.19
C ARG A 62 -15.35 8.05 -10.75
N LYS A 63 -14.26 8.50 -11.39
CA LYS A 63 -14.18 9.81 -12.06
C LYS A 63 -15.08 9.91 -13.29
N ASP A 64 -15.43 8.80 -13.90
CA ASP A 64 -16.32 8.76 -15.06
C ASP A 64 -17.79 9.02 -14.65
N PHE A 65 -18.14 8.71 -13.41
CA PHE A 65 -19.49 8.90 -12.85
C PHE A 65 -19.61 10.14 -11.95
N TYR A 66 -18.52 10.52 -11.29
CA TYR A 66 -18.49 11.64 -10.36
C TYR A 66 -17.20 12.44 -10.52
N ALA A 67 -17.24 13.44 -11.39
CA ALA A 67 -16.09 14.29 -11.71
C ALA A 67 -15.37 14.93 -10.49
N PRO A 68 -16.07 15.31 -9.39
CA PRO A 68 -15.42 15.81 -8.18
C PRO A 68 -14.61 14.79 -7.39
N TYR A 69 -14.70 13.50 -7.70
CA TYR A 69 -13.98 12.45 -6.99
C TYR A 69 -12.48 12.72 -6.98
N LYS A 70 -11.90 12.89 -5.78
CA LYS A 70 -10.49 13.23 -5.57
C LYS A 70 -9.97 14.46 -6.34
N ALA A 71 -10.85 15.37 -6.80
CA ALA A 71 -10.48 16.56 -7.59
C ALA A 71 -9.59 17.54 -6.80
N ASN A 72 -9.75 17.61 -5.48
CA ASN A 72 -8.93 18.41 -4.60
C ASN A 72 -7.44 18.03 -4.65
N ARG A 73 -7.10 16.77 -4.94
CA ARG A 73 -5.71 16.31 -5.05
C ARG A 73 -4.97 17.02 -6.19
N LYS A 74 -5.66 17.26 -7.33
CA LYS A 74 -5.09 18.01 -8.45
C LYS A 74 -4.85 19.47 -8.07
N VAL A 75 -5.83 20.11 -7.42
CA VAL A 75 -5.69 21.50 -6.96
C VAL A 75 -4.53 21.68 -5.98
N LEU A 76 -4.27 20.69 -5.13
CA LEU A 76 -3.14 20.70 -4.20
C LEU A 76 -1.80 20.46 -4.93
N ALA A 77 -1.79 19.61 -5.95
CA ALA A 77 -0.61 19.37 -6.76
C ALA A 77 -0.22 20.63 -7.57
N ASP A 78 -1.20 21.30 -8.16
CA ASP A 78 -1.00 22.52 -8.95
C ASP A 78 -0.45 23.72 -8.11
N LYS A 79 -0.61 23.66 -6.78
CA LYS A 79 -0.08 24.69 -5.86
C LYS A 79 1.36 24.47 -5.42
N ARG A 80 1.98 23.36 -5.81
CA ARG A 80 3.37 23.06 -5.43
C ARG A 80 4.34 23.96 -6.17
N SER A 81 5.44 24.30 -5.51
CA SER A 81 6.56 25.01 -6.13
C SER A 81 7.21 24.14 -7.22
N VAL A 82 7.95 24.76 -8.13
CA VAL A 82 8.68 24.04 -9.19
C VAL A 82 9.61 22.98 -8.60
N ARG A 83 10.32 23.31 -7.53
CA ARG A 83 11.21 22.37 -6.84
C ARG A 83 10.47 21.17 -6.25
N GLU A 84 9.29 21.39 -5.65
CA GLU A 84 8.47 20.30 -5.12
C GLU A 84 7.92 19.40 -6.24
N GLN A 85 7.66 19.95 -7.42
CA GLN A 85 7.25 19.18 -8.59
C GLN A 85 8.42 18.33 -9.13
N GLU A 86 9.63 18.91 -9.24
CA GLU A 86 10.83 18.18 -9.62
C GLU A 86 11.15 17.04 -8.62
N ASP A 87 11.09 17.32 -7.32
CA ASP A 87 11.27 16.31 -6.26
C ASP A 87 10.23 15.18 -6.39
N ASP A 88 8.99 15.51 -6.72
CA ASP A 88 7.93 14.53 -6.92
C ASP A 88 8.18 13.65 -8.16
N GLU A 89 8.63 14.26 -9.28
CA GLU A 89 8.97 13.51 -10.48
C GLU A 89 10.08 12.49 -10.21
N MET A 90 11.18 12.91 -9.59
CA MET A 90 12.27 12.01 -9.19
C MET A 90 11.79 10.89 -8.26
N PHE A 91 10.89 11.23 -7.34
CA PHE A 91 10.34 10.26 -6.38
C PHE A 91 9.46 9.22 -7.07
N PHE A 92 8.63 9.63 -8.03
CA PHE A 92 7.79 8.70 -8.79
C PHE A 92 8.60 7.86 -9.79
N GLU A 93 9.67 8.41 -10.39
CA GLU A 93 10.59 7.63 -11.22
C GLU A 93 11.23 6.51 -10.40
N ALA A 94 11.72 6.80 -9.19
CA ALA A 94 12.26 5.79 -8.29
C ALA A 94 11.21 4.76 -7.84
N TYR A 95 9.95 5.19 -7.70
CA TYR A 95 8.83 4.28 -7.45
C TYR A 95 8.65 3.29 -8.61
N ASP A 96 8.58 3.79 -9.84
CA ASP A 96 8.39 2.96 -11.04
C ASP A 96 9.55 1.97 -11.21
N ASP A 97 10.79 2.39 -11.00
CA ASP A 97 11.97 1.52 -11.03
C ASP A 97 11.91 0.44 -9.96
N THR A 98 11.43 0.78 -8.75
CA THR A 98 11.27 -0.19 -7.66
C THR A 98 10.20 -1.23 -8.01
N ILE A 99 9.09 -0.81 -8.57
CA ILE A 99 8.02 -1.71 -9.02
C ILE A 99 8.52 -2.63 -10.14
N LYS A 100 9.24 -2.08 -11.10
CA LYS A 100 9.86 -2.86 -12.18
C LYS A 100 10.85 -3.88 -11.64
N PHE A 101 11.66 -3.50 -10.63
CA PHE A 101 12.54 -4.45 -9.95
C PHE A 101 11.75 -5.61 -9.33
N PHE A 102 10.65 -5.35 -8.62
CA PHE A 102 9.83 -6.41 -8.06
C PHE A 102 9.25 -7.32 -9.14
N ALA A 103 8.72 -6.75 -10.21
CA ALA A 103 8.15 -7.51 -11.34
C ALA A 103 9.18 -8.40 -12.06
N ASP A 104 10.38 -7.87 -12.30
CA ASP A 104 11.37 -8.50 -13.17
C ASP A 104 12.35 -9.40 -12.41
N LYS A 105 12.62 -9.14 -11.13
CA LYS A 105 13.72 -9.72 -10.37
C LYS A 105 13.31 -10.52 -9.15
N THR A 106 12.02 -10.58 -8.85
CA THR A 106 11.50 -11.34 -7.72
C THR A 106 10.37 -12.29 -8.17
N ASN A 107 9.94 -13.16 -7.27
CA ASN A 107 8.78 -14.03 -7.48
C ASN A 107 7.46 -13.39 -7.03
N THR A 108 7.42 -12.09 -6.84
CA THR A 108 6.18 -11.38 -6.51
C THR A 108 5.31 -11.15 -7.75
N THR A 109 4.03 -10.93 -7.53
CA THR A 109 3.11 -10.52 -8.61
C THR A 109 2.88 -9.01 -8.52
N VAL A 110 2.93 -8.34 -9.65
CA VAL A 110 2.56 -6.92 -9.79
C VAL A 110 1.33 -6.84 -10.68
N ILE A 111 0.24 -6.26 -10.16
CA ILE A 111 -1.01 -6.09 -10.90
C ILE A 111 -1.37 -4.62 -11.03
N GLN A 112 -1.79 -4.24 -12.22
CA GLN A 112 -2.30 -2.90 -12.53
C GLN A 112 -3.46 -2.99 -13.53
N CYS A 113 -4.46 -2.17 -13.32
CA CYS A 113 -5.52 -1.96 -14.29
C CYS A 113 -5.64 -0.46 -14.59
N PRO A 114 -5.64 -0.02 -15.88
CA PRO A 114 -5.68 1.40 -16.22
C PRO A 114 -6.93 2.14 -15.72
N ARG A 115 -7.99 1.42 -15.38
CA ARG A 115 -9.28 1.99 -14.95
C ARG A 115 -9.68 1.62 -13.51
N ALA A 116 -8.81 0.96 -12.74
CA ALA A 116 -9.06 0.59 -11.36
C ALA A 116 -8.02 1.21 -10.43
N GLU A 117 -8.40 1.49 -9.21
CA GLU A 117 -7.50 1.89 -8.12
C GLU A 117 -6.93 0.62 -7.46
N ALA A 118 -5.88 0.77 -6.64
CA ALA A 118 -5.27 -0.36 -5.94
C ALA A 118 -6.27 -1.06 -5.00
N ASP A 119 -7.18 -0.30 -4.38
CA ASP A 119 -8.24 -0.83 -3.51
C ASP A 119 -9.23 -1.74 -4.26
N ASP A 120 -9.58 -1.38 -5.50
CA ASP A 120 -10.42 -2.22 -6.37
C ASP A 120 -9.72 -3.55 -6.68
N LEU A 121 -8.41 -3.51 -6.99
CA LEU A 121 -7.62 -4.70 -7.32
C LEU A 121 -7.47 -5.63 -6.12
N ILE A 122 -7.25 -5.08 -4.93
CA ILE A 122 -7.18 -5.84 -3.68
C ILE A 122 -8.53 -6.54 -3.41
N ALA A 123 -9.64 -5.81 -3.56
CA ALA A 123 -10.96 -6.38 -3.36
C ALA A 123 -11.27 -7.52 -4.36
N ILE A 124 -10.94 -7.32 -5.63
CA ILE A 124 -11.11 -8.34 -6.68
C ILE A 124 -10.24 -9.56 -6.39
N TRP A 125 -8.97 -9.37 -5.99
CA TRP A 125 -8.08 -10.49 -5.65
C TRP A 125 -8.66 -11.37 -4.56
N ILE A 126 -9.19 -10.75 -3.48
CA ILE A 126 -9.84 -11.47 -2.38
C ILE A 126 -11.06 -12.25 -2.87
N GLN A 127 -11.88 -11.65 -3.73
CA GLN A 127 -13.09 -12.28 -4.28
C GLN A 127 -12.76 -13.49 -5.19
N GLU A 128 -11.68 -13.41 -5.96
CA GLU A 128 -11.23 -14.48 -6.85
C GLU A 128 -10.51 -15.63 -6.10
N HIS A 129 -10.09 -15.40 -4.85
CA HIS A 129 -9.40 -16.37 -4.00
C HIS A 129 -10.10 -16.57 -2.65
N PRO A 130 -11.39 -16.93 -2.63
CA PRO A 130 -12.22 -16.90 -1.42
C PRO A 130 -11.78 -17.92 -0.35
N ASP A 131 -11.10 -18.99 -0.75
CA ASP A 131 -10.64 -20.04 0.15
C ASP A 131 -9.25 -19.78 0.74
N ASP A 132 -8.57 -18.73 0.29
CA ASP A 132 -7.23 -18.41 0.71
C ASP A 132 -7.20 -17.34 1.81
N GLN A 133 -6.05 -17.20 2.48
CA GLN A 133 -5.84 -16.18 3.51
C GLN A 133 -5.23 -14.92 2.90
N HIS A 134 -5.66 -13.76 3.37
CA HIS A 134 -5.22 -12.47 2.85
C HIS A 134 -4.79 -11.52 3.96
N VAL A 135 -3.63 -10.92 3.78
CA VAL A 135 -3.11 -9.84 4.64
C VAL A 135 -2.98 -8.58 3.78
N ILE A 136 -3.88 -7.63 3.98
CA ILE A 136 -3.82 -6.32 3.31
C ILE A 136 -2.79 -5.45 4.02
N VAL A 137 -1.85 -4.88 3.29
CA VAL A 137 -0.85 -3.95 3.83
C VAL A 137 -1.19 -2.54 3.38
N SER A 138 -1.87 -1.79 4.24
CA SER A 138 -2.27 -0.40 4.01
C SER A 138 -2.55 0.30 5.34
N THR A 139 -2.50 1.63 5.33
CA THR A 139 -2.97 2.48 6.45
C THR A 139 -4.40 2.98 6.24
N ASP A 140 -5.01 2.67 5.10
CA ASP A 140 -6.34 3.15 4.75
C ASP A 140 -7.43 2.37 5.49
N SER A 141 -8.30 3.09 6.19
CA SER A 141 -9.44 2.52 6.92
C SER A 141 -10.56 2.02 5.99
N ASP A 142 -10.57 2.42 4.72
CA ASP A 142 -11.57 1.96 3.77
C ASP A 142 -11.49 0.44 3.54
N PHE A 143 -10.34 -0.16 3.80
CA PHE A 143 -10.18 -1.62 3.76
C PHE A 143 -10.88 -2.37 4.89
N TYR A 144 -11.31 -1.70 5.97
CA TYR A 144 -12.04 -2.37 7.07
C TYR A 144 -13.32 -3.05 6.58
N GLN A 145 -13.93 -2.56 5.50
CA GLN A 145 -15.08 -3.18 4.86
C GLN A 145 -14.80 -4.56 4.23
N LEU A 146 -13.53 -4.91 4.02
CA LEU A 146 -13.11 -6.20 3.45
C LEU A 146 -12.78 -7.24 4.50
N MET A 147 -12.82 -6.89 5.79
CA MET A 147 -12.47 -7.83 6.86
C MET A 147 -13.41 -9.05 6.86
N ALA A 148 -12.81 -10.22 6.89
CA ALA A 148 -13.48 -11.52 6.88
C ALA A 148 -12.68 -12.52 7.74
N PRO A 149 -13.19 -13.73 8.01
CA PRO A 149 -12.45 -14.71 8.78
C PRO A 149 -11.06 -15.06 8.23
N ASN A 150 -10.89 -14.89 6.91
CA ASN A 150 -9.66 -15.15 6.17
C ASN A 150 -8.97 -13.87 5.67
N VAL A 151 -9.44 -12.67 6.06
CA VAL A 151 -8.89 -11.38 5.63
C VAL A 151 -8.57 -10.51 6.84
N VAL A 152 -7.32 -10.08 6.94
CA VAL A 152 -6.87 -9.10 7.93
C VAL A 152 -6.13 -7.96 7.26
N GLN A 153 -6.08 -6.79 7.93
CA GLN A 153 -5.26 -5.68 7.48
C GLN A 153 -4.11 -5.45 8.49
N TYR A 154 -2.91 -5.25 7.97
CA TYR A 154 -1.76 -4.81 8.74
C TYR A 154 -1.47 -3.34 8.48
N ASN A 155 -1.53 -2.53 9.52
CA ASN A 155 -1.12 -1.13 9.51
C ASN A 155 0.33 -1.00 10.01
N GLY A 156 1.25 -0.83 9.09
CA GLY A 156 2.68 -0.74 9.40
C GLY A 156 3.11 0.57 10.08
N THR A 157 2.24 1.58 10.20
CA THR A 157 2.53 2.82 10.94
C THR A 157 2.29 2.63 12.44
N THR A 158 1.19 1.99 12.78
CA THR A 158 0.79 1.76 14.18
C THR A 158 1.23 0.40 14.72
N ASP A 159 1.76 -0.46 13.86
CA ASP A 159 2.10 -1.87 14.12
C ASP A 159 0.89 -2.64 14.67
N GLN A 160 -0.28 -2.42 14.03
CA GLN A 160 -1.55 -3.03 14.42
C GLN A 160 -2.09 -3.92 13.31
N ILE A 161 -2.77 -4.99 13.73
CA ILE A 161 -3.57 -5.85 12.86
C ILE A 161 -5.05 -5.52 13.10
N VAL A 162 -5.79 -5.34 12.03
CA VAL A 162 -7.25 -5.16 12.04
C VAL A 162 -7.89 -6.44 11.52
N SER A 163 -8.87 -6.93 12.24
CA SER A 163 -9.65 -8.12 11.89
C SER A 163 -11.13 -7.90 12.27
N LEU A 164 -11.97 -8.90 12.06
CA LEU A 164 -13.35 -8.88 12.55
C LEU A 164 -13.47 -8.72 14.08
N ASP A 165 -12.45 -9.15 14.83
CA ASP A 165 -12.41 -9.03 16.29
C ASP A 165 -11.93 -7.65 16.77
N GLY A 166 -11.58 -6.75 15.85
CA GLY A 166 -11.10 -5.41 16.11
C GLY A 166 -9.59 -5.27 15.94
N PHE A 167 -8.97 -4.39 16.74
CA PHE A 167 -7.57 -4.03 16.64
C PHE A 167 -6.70 -4.86 17.59
N MET A 168 -5.61 -5.40 17.06
CA MET A 168 -4.62 -6.16 17.82
C MET A 168 -3.23 -5.59 17.62
N ASP A 169 -2.42 -5.57 18.64
CA ASP A 169 -1.01 -5.24 18.55
C ASP A 169 -0.27 -6.40 17.83
N ALA A 170 0.47 -6.08 16.77
CA ALA A 170 1.07 -7.08 15.91
C ALA A 170 2.17 -7.92 16.58
N LYS A 171 2.80 -7.40 17.64
CA LYS A 171 3.87 -8.10 18.37
C LYS A 171 3.35 -8.99 19.49
N THR A 172 2.37 -8.46 20.23
CA THR A 172 1.86 -9.14 21.44
C THR A 172 0.61 -9.96 21.17
N ASN A 173 -0.01 -9.76 20.02
CA ASN A 173 -1.29 -10.33 19.61
C ASN A 173 -2.42 -10.07 20.64
N LYS A 174 -2.31 -8.95 21.38
CA LYS A 174 -3.31 -8.52 22.35
C LYS A 174 -4.25 -7.50 21.72
N ARG A 175 -5.51 -7.58 22.10
CA ARG A 175 -6.50 -6.58 21.72
C ARG A 175 -6.12 -5.21 22.27
N VAL A 176 -6.20 -4.21 21.42
CA VAL A 176 -5.83 -2.82 21.71
C VAL A 176 -6.90 -1.87 21.17
N VAL A 177 -6.79 -0.61 21.54
CA VAL A 177 -7.61 0.45 20.93
C VAL A 177 -6.99 0.88 19.61
N GLU A 178 -7.81 1.27 18.65
CA GLU A 178 -7.33 1.86 17.41
C GLU A 178 -6.38 3.03 17.68
N LYS A 179 -5.20 2.96 17.11
CA LYS A 179 -4.26 4.09 17.10
C LYS A 179 -4.45 4.85 15.80
N LYS A 180 -4.70 6.13 15.90
CA LYS A 180 -4.80 7.05 14.75
C LYS A 180 -3.46 7.63 14.38
#